data_02744e0f3b15b198b01c3e4eee443ed1
#
_entry.id   02744e0f3b15b198b01c3e4eee443ed1
#
_cell.length_a   1.000
_cell.length_b   1.000
_cell.length_c   1.000
_cell.angle_alpha   90.00
_cell.angle_beta   90.00
_cell.angle_gamma   90.00
#
_symmetry.space_group_name_H-M   'P 1'
#
loop_
_entity.id
_entity.type
_entity.pdbx_description
1 polymer ?
#
loop_
_entity_poly.entity_id
_entity_poly.type
_entity_poly.pdbx_seq_one_letter_code
_entity_poly.pdbx_strand_id
1 'polypeptide(L)'
;MSRAAPLIAYLKQLEHDGQTHIRLDEEAKEVLRSQLRAQKGRASPPTPLRSRGVASLRAGASKVVQEEPTPSSLPAVEIEGSTSAEKLDSLRAQAENWSPVRSLGSLREDMVFAVGNPEADLMLVGEAPGYEEERRREPFVGKAGQKLDQILAAMGFAREEVYISNICKFRPALKNQTTNNRKPSPEEMNACLPFVRAEIGIVQPTCIVALGGTAAEGLLDYQNKPVGRMRGRWHEFEGIPVRVTYHPSYLLHNDSAVSEKRKVWDDMLSVLEFLEMPISEKQRGFFAGK
;
A
#
# COMPACT_ATOMS: atom_id res chain seq x y z
N MET A 1 16.77 -4.81 35.69
CA MET A 1 17.53 -4.69 34.42
C MET A 1 16.67 -5.26 33.30
N SER A 2 16.42 -4.48 32.25
CA SER A 2 15.54 -4.89 31.15
C SER A 2 16.16 -6.06 30.36
N ARG A 3 15.44 -7.16 30.23
CA ARG A 3 15.84 -8.32 29.39
C ARG A 3 15.99 -7.97 27.91
N ALA A 4 15.57 -6.77 27.50
CA ALA A 4 15.64 -6.28 26.11
C ALA A 4 17.01 -5.66 25.77
N ALA A 5 17.81 -5.22 26.72
CA ALA A 5 19.09 -4.57 26.45
C ALA A 5 20.09 -5.45 25.67
N PRO A 6 20.25 -6.76 26.02
CA PRO A 6 21.13 -7.65 25.26
C PRO A 6 20.63 -7.90 23.83
N LEU A 7 19.32 -8.03 23.64
CA LEU A 7 18.73 -8.24 22.31
C LEU A 7 18.89 -7.02 21.40
N ILE A 8 18.68 -5.82 21.93
CA ILE A 8 18.88 -4.57 21.18
C ILE A 8 20.37 -4.40 20.81
N ALA A 9 21.29 -4.73 21.71
CA ALA A 9 22.72 -4.69 21.45
C ALA A 9 23.10 -5.69 20.32
N TYR A 10 22.55 -6.90 20.37
CA TYR A 10 22.77 -7.93 19.35
C TYR A 10 22.22 -7.51 17.99
N LEU A 11 21.01 -6.95 17.94
CA LEU A 11 20.41 -6.43 16.70
C LEU A 11 21.25 -5.30 16.07
N LYS A 12 21.77 -4.39 16.89
CA LYS A 12 22.67 -3.32 16.42
C LYS A 12 24.02 -3.86 15.91
N GLN A 13 24.52 -4.92 16.52
CA GLN A 13 25.74 -5.60 16.05
C GLN A 13 25.51 -6.21 14.67
N LEU A 14 24.39 -6.91 14.48
CA LEU A 14 24.05 -7.50 13.18
C LEU A 14 23.82 -6.45 12.08
N GLU A 15 23.21 -5.30 12.43
CA GLU A 15 23.11 -4.16 11.51
C GLU A 15 24.48 -3.60 11.12
N HIS A 16 25.41 -3.50 12.07
CA HIS A 16 26.80 -3.08 11.83
C HIS A 16 27.55 -4.07 10.93
N ASP A 17 27.27 -5.37 11.08
CA ASP A 17 27.86 -6.46 10.29
C ASP A 17 27.18 -6.61 8.91
N GLY A 18 26.28 -5.68 8.53
CA GLY A 18 25.62 -5.63 7.22
C GLY A 18 24.45 -6.60 7.05
N GLN A 19 24.00 -7.26 8.10
CA GLN A 19 22.80 -8.10 8.07
C GLN A 19 21.54 -7.24 8.19
N THR A 20 20.79 -7.12 7.10
CA THR A 20 19.56 -6.31 7.03
C THR A 20 18.29 -7.08 7.39
N HIS A 21 18.38 -8.42 7.56
CA HIS A 21 17.24 -9.27 7.86
C HIS A 21 17.63 -10.37 8.84
N ILE A 22 16.81 -10.59 9.87
CA ILE A 22 16.98 -11.65 10.87
C ILE A 22 15.68 -12.43 10.96
N ARG A 23 15.75 -13.74 10.81
CA ARG A 23 14.61 -14.62 11.10
C ARG A 23 14.43 -14.71 12.62
N LEU A 24 13.31 -14.25 13.10
CA LEU A 24 12.90 -14.41 14.51
C LEU A 24 11.89 -15.55 14.59
N ASP A 25 12.08 -16.46 15.53
CA ASP A 25 11.06 -17.43 15.88
C ASP A 25 9.86 -16.74 16.58
N GLU A 26 8.76 -17.46 16.76
CA GLU A 26 7.54 -16.89 17.33
C GLU A 26 7.74 -16.41 18.78
N GLU A 27 8.62 -17.05 19.54
CA GLU A 27 8.93 -16.66 20.90
C GLU A 27 9.67 -15.30 20.95
N ALA A 28 10.64 -15.10 20.05
CA ALA A 28 11.37 -13.84 19.93
C ALA A 28 10.46 -12.71 19.40
N LYS A 29 9.54 -13.00 18.49
CA LYS A 29 8.52 -12.05 18.03
C LYS A 29 7.58 -11.62 19.14
N GLU A 30 7.12 -12.55 19.99
CA GLU A 30 6.25 -12.26 21.13
C GLU A 30 6.95 -11.38 22.17
N VAL A 31 8.22 -11.65 22.46
CA VAL A 31 9.05 -10.83 23.35
C VAL A 31 9.19 -9.40 22.80
N LEU A 32 9.45 -9.22 21.52
CA LEU A 32 9.54 -7.90 20.89
C LEU A 32 8.20 -7.16 20.89
N ARG A 33 7.09 -7.83 20.56
CA ARG A 33 5.73 -7.25 20.63
C ARG A 33 5.37 -6.80 22.04
N SER A 34 5.69 -7.59 23.07
CA SER A 34 5.43 -7.24 24.46
C SER A 34 6.23 -6.01 24.90
N GLN A 35 7.47 -5.87 24.46
CA GLN A 35 8.33 -4.72 24.77
C GLN A 35 7.86 -3.43 24.07
N LEU A 36 7.42 -3.50 22.82
CA LEU A 36 6.85 -2.37 22.09
C LEU A 36 5.55 -1.87 22.74
N ARG A 37 4.70 -2.76 23.22
CA ARG A 37 3.49 -2.41 24.00
C ARG A 37 3.85 -1.73 25.32
N ALA A 38 4.88 -2.20 26.03
CA ALA A 38 5.33 -1.60 27.29
C ALA A 38 5.94 -0.19 27.11
N GLN A 39 6.57 0.09 25.97
CA GLN A 39 7.08 1.42 25.62
C GLN A 39 5.97 2.42 25.30
N LYS A 40 4.92 1.99 24.56
CA LYS A 40 3.75 2.84 24.26
C LYS A 40 2.95 3.23 25.51
N GLY A 41 3.00 2.43 26.59
CA GLY A 41 2.34 2.73 27.87
C GLY A 41 3.11 3.69 28.78
N ARG A 42 4.33 4.10 28.44
CA ARG A 42 5.18 4.98 29.28
C ARG A 42 5.34 6.42 28.77
N ALA A 43 4.65 6.82 27.71
CA ALA A 43 4.62 8.21 27.29
C ALA A 43 3.65 8.98 28.20
N SER A 44 4.17 9.59 29.27
CA SER A 44 3.45 10.58 30.06
C SER A 44 3.28 11.87 29.27
N PRO A 45 2.12 12.56 29.39
CA PRO A 45 1.91 13.83 28.71
C PRO A 45 2.84 14.92 29.29
N PRO A 46 3.29 15.90 28.50
CA PRO A 46 4.15 16.96 28.98
C PRO A 46 3.41 17.85 29.96
N THR A 47 4.03 18.12 31.11
CA THR A 47 3.57 19.03 32.17
C THR A 47 3.54 20.47 31.63
N PRO A 48 2.47 21.25 31.82
CA PRO A 48 2.44 22.63 31.39
C PRO A 48 3.33 23.52 32.28
N LEU A 49 4.22 24.29 31.66
CA LEU A 49 5.04 25.30 32.29
C LEU A 49 4.15 26.45 32.83
N ARG A 50 4.19 26.69 34.13
CA ARG A 50 3.63 27.87 34.77
C ARG A 50 4.38 29.11 34.32
N SER A 51 3.72 30.01 33.58
CA SER A 51 4.17 31.40 33.43
C SER A 51 3.57 32.26 34.53
N ARG A 52 4.44 33.00 35.23
CA ARG A 52 4.10 34.07 36.20
C ARG A 52 3.46 35.24 35.45
N GLY A 53 2.43 35.78 36.08
CA GLY A 53 1.60 36.85 35.56
C GLY A 53 2.26 38.21 35.45
N VAL A 54 1.67 39.03 34.59
CA VAL A 54 1.53 40.47 34.78
C VAL A 54 0.14 40.90 34.29
N ALA A 55 -0.43 41.83 35.04
CA ALA A 55 -1.83 42.23 35.00
C ALA A 55 -2.20 43.21 33.90
N SER A 56 -3.50 43.22 33.57
CA SER A 56 -4.36 44.37 33.29
C SER A 56 -4.25 45.06 31.91
N LEU A 57 -5.27 45.11 31.10
CA LEU A 57 -6.38 46.02 30.95
C LEU A 57 -7.08 45.95 29.57
N ARG A 58 -8.42 45.97 29.65
CA ARG A 58 -9.44 46.50 28.74
C ARG A 58 -9.78 45.82 27.40
N ALA A 59 -10.97 45.28 27.45
CA ALA A 59 -12.17 45.54 26.62
C ALA A 59 -12.03 45.67 25.11
N GLY A 60 -12.74 44.86 24.38
CA GLY A 60 -13.36 45.21 23.12
C GLY A 60 -13.24 44.18 22.01
N ALA A 61 -14.41 43.75 21.54
CA ALA A 61 -14.67 43.03 20.30
C ALA A 61 -14.50 41.49 20.32
N SER A 62 -15.64 40.83 20.49
CA SER A 62 -15.87 39.47 20.08
C SER A 62 -15.59 39.32 18.57
N LYS A 63 -14.39 38.81 18.23
CA LYS A 63 -14.21 38.14 16.95
C LYS A 63 -14.62 36.67 17.15
N VAL A 64 -15.70 36.29 16.50
CA VAL A 64 -16.05 34.88 16.27
C VAL A 64 -14.83 34.27 15.58
N VAL A 65 -14.06 33.51 16.34
CA VAL A 65 -13.05 32.60 15.78
C VAL A 65 -13.89 31.54 15.10
N GLN A 66 -13.93 31.57 13.77
CA GLN A 66 -14.37 30.43 12.99
C GLN A 66 -13.33 29.35 13.31
N GLU A 67 -13.76 28.32 14.05
CA GLU A 67 -13.03 27.06 14.15
C GLU A 67 -12.80 26.57 12.70
N GLU A 68 -11.52 26.51 12.31
CA GLU A 68 -11.16 25.77 11.10
C GLU A 68 -11.70 24.35 11.26
N PRO A 69 -12.34 23.76 10.23
CA PRO A 69 -12.87 22.43 10.33
C PRO A 69 -11.72 21.49 10.63
N THR A 70 -11.73 20.87 11.80
CA THR A 70 -10.92 19.70 12.11
C THR A 70 -11.03 18.72 10.95
N PRO A 71 -9.95 18.08 10.47
CA PRO A 71 -10.04 17.13 9.38
C PRO A 71 -11.08 16.06 9.76
N SER A 72 -12.18 16.06 9.02
CA SER A 72 -13.28 15.13 9.20
C SER A 72 -12.70 13.72 9.14
N SER A 73 -12.72 13.00 10.26
CA SER A 73 -12.30 11.60 10.28
C SER A 73 -13.22 10.83 9.33
N LEU A 74 -12.63 10.08 8.40
CA LEU A 74 -13.40 9.21 7.51
C LEU A 74 -14.27 8.26 8.35
N PRO A 75 -15.48 7.90 7.89
CA PRO A 75 -16.29 6.91 8.56
C PRO A 75 -15.50 5.60 8.75
N ALA A 76 -15.82 4.83 9.78
CA ALA A 76 -15.24 3.51 9.94
C ALA A 76 -15.75 2.57 8.85
N VAL A 77 -14.86 1.73 8.35
CA VAL A 77 -15.24 0.63 7.46
C VAL A 77 -15.65 -0.55 8.33
N GLU A 78 -16.87 -1.04 8.15
CA GLU A 78 -17.41 -2.18 8.87
C GLU A 78 -17.14 -3.46 8.08
N ILE A 79 -16.62 -4.50 8.72
CA ILE A 79 -16.29 -5.76 8.07
C ILE A 79 -17.18 -6.85 8.66
N GLU A 80 -18.10 -7.35 7.84
CA GLU A 80 -19.00 -8.42 8.19
C GLU A 80 -18.63 -9.69 7.42
N GLY A 81 -18.88 -10.86 8.04
CA GLY A 81 -18.63 -12.18 7.44
C GLY A 81 -17.72 -13.04 8.30
N SER A 82 -17.78 -14.34 8.07
CA SER A 82 -17.00 -15.37 8.79
C SER A 82 -15.75 -15.78 8.01
N THR A 83 -15.82 -15.82 6.68
CA THR A 83 -14.71 -16.16 5.78
C THR A 83 -14.11 -14.90 5.16
N SER A 84 -12.86 -14.99 4.64
CA SER A 84 -12.22 -13.90 3.91
C SER A 84 -13.05 -13.46 2.70
N ALA A 85 -13.66 -14.40 1.98
CA ALA A 85 -14.53 -14.12 0.84
C ALA A 85 -15.77 -13.32 1.25
N GLU A 86 -16.50 -13.75 2.29
CA GLU A 86 -17.69 -13.01 2.82
C GLU A 86 -17.32 -11.61 3.28
N LYS A 87 -16.20 -11.45 3.97
CA LYS A 87 -15.69 -10.15 4.42
C LYS A 87 -15.38 -9.21 3.24
N LEU A 88 -14.76 -9.75 2.18
CA LEU A 88 -14.48 -8.96 0.96
C LEU A 88 -15.76 -8.60 0.20
N ASP A 89 -16.78 -9.45 0.19
CA ASP A 89 -18.08 -9.14 -0.42
C ASP A 89 -18.81 -8.04 0.37
N SER A 90 -18.80 -8.11 1.70
CA SER A 90 -19.31 -7.05 2.57
C SER A 90 -18.59 -5.72 2.32
N LEU A 91 -17.25 -5.77 2.26
CA LEU A 91 -16.41 -4.61 1.98
C LEU A 91 -16.70 -4.00 0.61
N ARG A 92 -16.89 -4.83 -0.42
CA ARG A 92 -17.27 -4.42 -1.78
C ARG A 92 -18.61 -3.67 -1.79
N ALA A 93 -19.63 -4.23 -1.15
CA ALA A 93 -20.95 -3.61 -1.07
C ALA A 93 -20.90 -2.22 -0.41
N GLN A 94 -20.09 -2.07 0.61
CA GLN A 94 -19.88 -0.81 1.32
C GLN A 94 -19.11 0.21 0.46
N ALA A 95 -18.07 -0.23 -0.25
CA ALA A 95 -17.23 0.61 -1.11
C ALA A 95 -18.05 1.23 -2.28
N GLU A 96 -19.01 0.50 -2.81
CA GLU A 96 -19.83 0.98 -3.94
C GLU A 96 -20.59 2.26 -3.61
N ASN A 97 -21.04 2.43 -2.36
CA ASN A 97 -21.82 3.58 -1.90
C ASN A 97 -21.06 4.49 -0.93
N TRP A 98 -19.73 4.43 -0.92
CA TRP A 98 -18.90 5.14 0.04
C TRP A 98 -19.01 6.66 -0.09
N SER A 99 -19.66 7.27 0.89
CA SER A 99 -20.00 8.70 0.90
C SER A 99 -18.76 9.62 0.74
N PRO A 100 -17.60 9.37 1.39
CA PRO A 100 -16.42 10.21 1.17
C PRO A 100 -15.95 10.25 -0.28
N VAL A 101 -16.00 9.13 -1.01
CA VAL A 101 -15.68 9.08 -2.45
C VAL A 101 -16.73 9.79 -3.28
N ARG A 102 -18.01 9.51 -3.03
CA ARG A 102 -19.12 10.10 -3.78
C ARG A 102 -19.18 11.63 -3.63
N SER A 103 -18.84 12.14 -2.46
CA SER A 103 -18.83 13.59 -2.17
C SER A 103 -17.73 14.35 -2.91
N LEU A 104 -16.66 13.69 -3.36
CA LEU A 104 -15.58 14.36 -4.10
C LEU A 104 -16.02 14.86 -5.47
N GLY A 105 -16.95 14.17 -6.14
CA GLY A 105 -17.42 14.53 -7.48
C GLY A 105 -16.34 14.50 -8.57
N SER A 106 -15.14 14.05 -8.24
CA SER A 106 -13.98 14.00 -9.15
C SER A 106 -13.60 12.59 -9.59
N LEU A 107 -14.34 11.58 -9.13
CA LEU A 107 -14.23 10.18 -9.51
C LEU A 107 -15.48 9.77 -10.32
N ARG A 108 -15.32 8.78 -11.17
CA ARG A 108 -16.44 8.23 -11.95
C ARG A 108 -17.30 7.31 -11.08
N GLU A 109 -18.47 6.92 -11.61
CA GLU A 109 -19.49 6.21 -10.83
C GLU A 109 -19.23 4.71 -10.72
N ASP A 110 -18.69 4.10 -11.79
CA ASP A 110 -18.49 2.67 -11.84
C ASP A 110 -17.29 2.25 -10.99
N MET A 111 -17.57 1.39 -10.00
CA MET A 111 -16.55 0.85 -9.12
C MET A 111 -15.81 -0.33 -9.77
N VAL A 112 -14.50 -0.34 -9.58
CA VAL A 112 -13.63 -1.49 -9.87
C VAL A 112 -13.01 -1.92 -8.55
N PHE A 113 -13.51 -2.99 -7.97
CA PHE A 113 -13.02 -3.49 -6.67
C PHE A 113 -11.71 -4.24 -6.85
N ALA A 114 -11.59 -5.42 -6.34
CA ALA A 114 -10.42 -6.28 -6.46
C ALA A 114 -10.82 -7.63 -7.05
N VAL A 115 -9.84 -8.43 -7.45
CA VAL A 115 -10.03 -9.82 -7.92
C VAL A 115 -8.92 -10.72 -7.41
N GLY A 116 -9.15 -12.01 -7.45
CA GLY A 116 -8.18 -13.05 -7.12
C GLY A 116 -8.50 -13.80 -5.83
N ASN A 117 -7.49 -14.47 -5.26
CA ASN A 117 -7.65 -15.32 -4.11
C ASN A 117 -7.78 -14.50 -2.82
N PRO A 118 -8.87 -14.64 -2.05
CA PRO A 118 -9.02 -13.99 -0.74
C PRO A 118 -7.97 -14.40 0.31
N GLU A 119 -7.24 -15.47 0.08
CA GLU A 119 -6.19 -16.02 0.96
C GLU A 119 -4.84 -16.06 0.25
N ALA A 120 -4.58 -15.11 -0.65
CA ALA A 120 -3.36 -15.05 -1.43
C ALA A 120 -2.14 -14.66 -0.59
N ASP A 121 -1.03 -15.35 -0.77
CA ASP A 121 0.27 -14.96 -0.21
C ASP A 121 0.84 -13.69 -0.86
N LEU A 122 0.47 -13.42 -2.11
CA LEU A 122 0.92 -12.28 -2.88
C LEU A 122 -0.23 -11.35 -3.23
N MET A 123 -0.16 -10.11 -2.77
CA MET A 123 -1.09 -9.04 -3.14
C MET A 123 -0.39 -8.02 -4.04
N LEU A 124 -1.05 -7.65 -5.14
CA LEU A 124 -0.59 -6.60 -6.06
C LEU A 124 -1.51 -5.39 -5.94
N VAL A 125 -0.95 -4.22 -5.73
CA VAL A 125 -1.70 -2.96 -5.59
C VAL A 125 -1.24 -1.97 -6.64
N GLY A 126 -2.18 -1.54 -7.50
CA GLY A 126 -1.97 -0.52 -8.50
C GLY A 126 -2.47 0.86 -8.10
N GLU A 127 -2.58 1.75 -9.06
CA GLU A 127 -2.97 3.15 -8.88
C GLU A 127 -4.48 3.33 -8.82
N ALA A 128 -5.17 3.14 -9.92
CA ALA A 128 -6.60 3.36 -10.12
C ALA A 128 -7.06 2.66 -11.40
N PRO A 129 -8.38 2.41 -11.57
CA PRO A 129 -8.93 1.86 -12.80
C PRO A 129 -8.69 2.78 -14.00
N GLY A 130 -8.41 2.17 -15.15
CA GLY A 130 -8.45 2.81 -16.45
C GLY A 130 -9.80 2.61 -17.16
N TYR A 131 -9.83 2.96 -18.45
CA TYR A 131 -11.05 2.84 -19.28
C TYR A 131 -11.56 1.40 -19.42
N GLU A 132 -10.67 0.46 -19.70
CA GLU A 132 -11.06 -0.94 -19.89
C GLU A 132 -11.47 -1.60 -18.56
N GLU A 133 -10.79 -1.22 -17.46
CA GLU A 133 -11.09 -1.68 -16.11
C GLU A 133 -12.47 -1.19 -15.66
N GLU A 134 -12.78 0.09 -15.87
CA GLU A 134 -14.09 0.66 -15.58
C GLU A 134 -15.20 -0.07 -16.36
N ARG A 135 -15.00 -0.28 -17.66
CA ARG A 135 -15.97 -0.96 -18.54
C ARG A 135 -16.25 -2.39 -18.14
N ARG A 136 -15.21 -3.13 -17.68
CA ARG A 136 -15.33 -4.55 -17.30
C ARG A 136 -15.57 -4.74 -15.81
N ARG A 137 -15.44 -3.67 -15.01
CA ARG A 137 -15.51 -3.69 -13.54
C ARG A 137 -14.50 -4.66 -12.91
N GLU A 138 -13.33 -4.79 -13.53
CA GLU A 138 -12.26 -5.67 -13.10
C GLU A 138 -10.90 -4.95 -13.21
N PRO A 139 -10.02 -5.02 -12.17
CA PRO A 139 -8.72 -4.38 -12.20
C PRO A 139 -7.76 -5.07 -13.18
N PHE A 140 -6.90 -4.30 -13.82
CA PHE A 140 -5.84 -4.80 -14.70
C PHE A 140 -6.32 -5.72 -15.84
N VAL A 141 -7.30 -5.28 -16.63
CA VAL A 141 -7.82 -6.01 -17.81
C VAL A 141 -7.44 -5.35 -19.14
N GLY A 142 -6.92 -4.11 -19.11
CA GLY A 142 -6.39 -3.42 -20.28
C GLY A 142 -4.98 -3.87 -20.65
N LYS A 143 -4.30 -3.08 -21.50
CA LYS A 143 -2.92 -3.39 -21.96
C LYS A 143 -1.93 -3.54 -20.79
N ALA A 144 -2.05 -2.71 -19.76
CA ALA A 144 -1.22 -2.81 -18.57
C ALA A 144 -1.49 -4.12 -17.80
N GLY A 145 -2.75 -4.54 -17.75
CA GLY A 145 -3.16 -5.82 -17.15
C GLY A 145 -2.59 -7.02 -17.90
N GLN A 146 -2.68 -7.03 -19.23
CA GLN A 146 -2.06 -8.08 -20.06
C GLN A 146 -0.54 -8.18 -19.81
N LYS A 147 0.13 -7.03 -19.57
CA LYS A 147 1.55 -7.03 -19.20
C LYS A 147 1.76 -7.59 -17.79
N LEU A 148 0.87 -7.31 -16.84
CA LEU A 148 0.90 -7.88 -15.50
C LEU A 148 0.71 -9.40 -15.56
N ASP A 149 -0.24 -9.90 -16.36
CA ASP A 149 -0.46 -11.34 -16.55
C ASP A 149 0.79 -12.05 -17.11
N GLN A 150 1.51 -11.41 -18.04
CA GLN A 150 2.79 -11.93 -18.54
C GLN A 150 3.86 -11.99 -17.42
N ILE A 151 3.90 -11.01 -16.54
CA ILE A 151 4.84 -10.98 -15.41
C ILE A 151 4.47 -12.10 -14.42
N LEU A 152 3.20 -12.24 -14.06
CA LEU A 152 2.72 -13.30 -13.17
C LEU A 152 3.01 -14.69 -13.73
N ALA A 153 2.70 -14.92 -15.01
CA ALA A 153 3.02 -16.19 -15.68
C ALA A 153 4.53 -16.49 -15.68
N ALA A 154 5.39 -15.46 -15.85
CA ALA A 154 6.85 -15.62 -15.79
C ALA A 154 7.33 -15.93 -14.35
N MET A 155 6.61 -15.46 -13.33
CA MET A 155 6.83 -15.80 -11.92
C MET A 155 6.35 -17.22 -11.58
N GLY A 156 5.44 -17.79 -12.36
CA GLY A 156 4.81 -19.08 -12.12
C GLY A 156 3.47 -19.00 -11.41
N PHE A 157 2.85 -17.82 -11.37
CA PHE A 157 1.51 -17.62 -10.82
C PHE A 157 0.44 -17.56 -11.92
N ALA A 158 -0.69 -18.19 -11.67
CA ALA A 158 -1.94 -17.85 -12.33
C ALA A 158 -2.55 -16.57 -11.70
N ARG A 159 -3.34 -15.82 -12.46
CA ARG A 159 -3.98 -14.59 -11.99
C ARG A 159 -4.89 -14.83 -10.78
N GLU A 160 -5.53 -15.99 -10.75
CA GLU A 160 -6.47 -16.41 -9.70
C GLU A 160 -5.77 -16.81 -8.39
N GLU A 161 -4.46 -17.03 -8.40
CA GLU A 161 -3.68 -17.40 -7.20
C GLU A 161 -3.22 -16.21 -6.39
N VAL A 162 -3.21 -15.02 -6.98
CA VAL A 162 -2.82 -13.76 -6.35
C VAL A 162 -4.03 -12.88 -6.06
N TYR A 163 -3.88 -11.83 -5.23
CA TYR A 163 -4.91 -10.82 -5.02
C TYR A 163 -4.50 -9.51 -5.69
N ILE A 164 -5.35 -8.97 -6.56
CA ILE A 164 -5.07 -7.78 -7.38
C ILE A 164 -6.05 -6.67 -7.05
N SER A 165 -5.52 -5.52 -6.67
CA SER A 165 -6.28 -4.35 -6.27
C SER A 165 -5.64 -3.04 -6.73
N ASN A 166 -6.28 -1.92 -6.43
CA ASN A 166 -5.80 -0.56 -6.67
C ASN A 166 -6.01 0.31 -5.43
N ILE A 167 -5.20 1.36 -5.26
CA ILE A 167 -5.42 2.38 -4.22
C ILE A 167 -6.80 3.00 -4.39
N CYS A 168 -7.11 3.52 -5.59
CA CYS A 168 -8.46 4.03 -5.88
C CYS A 168 -9.33 2.93 -6.51
N LYS A 169 -10.59 2.85 -6.03
CA LYS A 169 -11.58 1.89 -6.55
C LYS A 169 -12.39 2.45 -7.71
N PHE A 170 -12.24 3.71 -8.00
CA PHE A 170 -12.98 4.43 -9.01
C PHE A 170 -12.01 5.15 -9.93
N ARG A 171 -12.35 5.21 -11.22
CA ARG A 171 -11.54 5.90 -12.21
C ARG A 171 -11.56 7.40 -11.97
N PRO A 172 -10.39 8.09 -11.90
CA PRO A 172 -10.34 9.55 -11.81
C PRO A 172 -10.98 10.21 -13.03
N ALA A 173 -11.92 11.14 -12.79
CA ALA A 173 -12.69 11.78 -13.85
C ALA A 173 -11.92 12.93 -14.50
N LEU A 174 -12.12 13.13 -15.80
CA LEU A 174 -11.66 14.26 -16.58
C LEU A 174 -12.83 14.88 -17.34
N LYS A 175 -12.76 16.18 -17.61
CA LYS A 175 -13.72 16.85 -18.48
C LYS A 175 -13.62 16.26 -19.90
N ASN A 176 -14.74 15.86 -20.48
CA ASN A 176 -14.83 15.22 -21.79
C ASN A 176 -13.92 13.96 -21.93
N GLN A 177 -13.89 13.16 -20.87
CA GLN A 177 -13.05 11.97 -20.79
C GLN A 177 -13.49 10.89 -21.81
N THR A 178 -12.52 10.35 -22.52
CA THR A 178 -12.69 9.16 -23.37
C THR A 178 -11.85 8.01 -22.80
N THR A 179 -10.80 7.57 -23.50
CA THR A 179 -9.91 6.51 -23.05
C THR A 179 -8.71 7.01 -22.22
N ASN A 180 -8.53 8.33 -22.12
CA ASN A 180 -7.45 8.96 -21.37
C ASN A 180 -7.67 8.85 -19.88
N ASN A 181 -6.58 8.67 -19.13
CA ASN A 181 -6.56 8.57 -17.67
C ASN A 181 -5.71 9.69 -17.08
N ARG A 182 -5.96 10.03 -15.82
CA ARG A 182 -5.10 10.88 -15.00
C ARG A 182 -4.74 10.18 -13.69
N LYS A 183 -3.66 10.60 -13.09
CA LYS A 183 -3.32 10.21 -11.72
C LYS A 183 -4.42 10.67 -10.75
N PRO A 184 -4.79 9.86 -9.76
CA PRO A 184 -5.67 10.28 -8.68
C PRO A 184 -5.01 11.39 -7.84
N SER A 185 -5.84 12.28 -7.28
CA SER A 185 -5.37 13.27 -6.32
C SER A 185 -5.12 12.64 -4.94
N PRO A 186 -4.37 13.31 -4.04
CA PRO A 186 -4.20 12.85 -2.67
C PRO A 186 -5.53 12.63 -1.93
N GLU A 187 -6.52 13.52 -2.16
CA GLU A 187 -7.85 13.43 -1.55
C GLU A 187 -8.60 12.18 -2.05
N GLU A 188 -8.50 11.88 -3.35
CA GLU A 188 -9.11 10.68 -3.95
C GLU A 188 -8.46 9.41 -3.41
N MET A 189 -7.14 9.38 -3.29
CA MET A 189 -6.42 8.27 -2.69
C MET A 189 -6.81 8.08 -1.22
N ASN A 190 -6.83 9.16 -0.43
CA ASN A 190 -7.19 9.11 0.98
C ASN A 190 -8.63 8.62 1.20
N ALA A 191 -9.57 9.04 0.35
CA ALA A 191 -10.95 8.59 0.43
C ALA A 191 -11.11 7.08 0.15
N CYS A 192 -10.24 6.48 -0.66
CA CYS A 192 -10.27 5.06 -1.03
C CYS A 192 -9.38 4.18 -0.14
N LEU A 193 -8.35 4.75 0.49
CA LEU A 193 -7.35 4.00 1.27
C LEU A 193 -7.93 3.11 2.39
N PRO A 194 -9.02 3.48 3.10
CA PRO A 194 -9.64 2.61 4.09
C PRO A 194 -10.01 1.23 3.56
N PHE A 195 -10.44 1.13 2.29
CA PHE A 195 -10.77 -0.16 1.67
C PHE A 195 -9.53 -0.99 1.38
N VAL A 196 -8.45 -0.39 0.89
CA VAL A 196 -7.19 -1.10 0.66
C VAL A 196 -6.63 -1.64 1.97
N ARG A 197 -6.70 -0.87 3.05
CA ARG A 197 -6.31 -1.33 4.40
C ARG A 197 -7.17 -2.50 4.87
N ALA A 198 -8.47 -2.41 4.66
CA ALA A 198 -9.40 -3.48 5.02
C ALA A 198 -9.14 -4.74 4.18
N GLU A 199 -8.92 -4.62 2.86
CA GLU A 199 -8.52 -5.73 2.00
C GLU A 199 -7.24 -6.40 2.50
N ILE A 200 -6.19 -5.63 2.80
CA ILE A 200 -4.93 -6.15 3.34
C ILE A 200 -5.16 -6.86 4.68
N GLY A 201 -5.98 -6.28 5.56
CA GLY A 201 -6.32 -6.89 6.86
C GLY A 201 -7.16 -8.18 6.75
N ILE A 202 -7.94 -8.34 5.68
CA ILE A 202 -8.74 -9.55 5.41
C ILE A 202 -7.87 -10.62 4.75
N VAL A 203 -7.16 -10.27 3.66
CA VAL A 203 -6.34 -11.19 2.87
C VAL A 203 -5.10 -11.64 3.64
N GLN A 204 -4.50 -10.75 4.45
CA GLN A 204 -3.27 -10.98 5.22
C GLN A 204 -2.12 -11.56 4.39
N PRO A 205 -1.78 -10.94 3.24
CA PRO A 205 -0.79 -11.50 2.34
C PRO A 205 0.60 -11.58 2.99
N THR A 206 1.40 -12.55 2.58
CA THR A 206 2.79 -12.70 3.02
C THR A 206 3.63 -11.49 2.57
N CYS A 207 3.34 -10.94 1.38
CA CYS A 207 3.93 -9.67 0.92
C CYS A 207 3.02 -8.95 -0.08
N ILE A 208 3.30 -7.64 -0.26
CA ILE A 208 2.61 -6.76 -1.20
C ILE A 208 3.60 -6.29 -2.27
N VAL A 209 3.16 -6.25 -3.53
CA VAL A 209 3.86 -5.55 -4.61
C VAL A 209 3.10 -4.26 -4.95
N ALA A 210 3.73 -3.11 -4.69
CA ALA A 210 3.24 -1.80 -5.09
C ALA A 210 3.65 -1.51 -6.54
N LEU A 211 2.66 -1.48 -7.44
CA LEU A 211 2.84 -1.27 -8.88
C LEU A 211 2.83 0.22 -9.22
N GLY A 212 4.02 0.83 -9.22
CA GLY A 212 4.21 2.23 -9.57
C GLY A 212 4.25 3.20 -8.39
N GLY A 213 4.49 4.49 -8.72
CA GLY A 213 4.69 5.54 -7.73
C GLY A 213 3.45 5.83 -6.90
N THR A 214 2.28 5.89 -7.53
CA THR A 214 1.01 6.19 -6.85
C THR A 214 0.62 5.10 -5.85
N ALA A 215 0.81 3.82 -6.21
CA ALA A 215 0.60 2.72 -5.28
C ALA A 215 1.55 2.79 -4.08
N ALA A 216 2.83 3.11 -4.34
CA ALA A 216 3.80 3.31 -3.28
C ALA A 216 3.49 4.55 -2.40
N GLU A 217 3.00 5.65 -2.99
CA GLU A 217 2.57 6.83 -2.24
C GLU A 217 1.39 6.52 -1.31
N GLY A 218 0.39 5.78 -1.80
CA GLY A 218 -0.79 5.42 -1.00
C GLY A 218 -0.48 4.45 0.14
N LEU A 219 0.43 3.49 -0.06
CA LEU A 219 0.79 2.50 0.96
C LEU A 219 1.87 3.00 1.93
N LEU A 220 2.87 3.74 1.44
CA LEU A 220 4.10 4.01 2.19
C LEU A 220 4.24 5.48 2.63
N ASP A 221 3.24 6.31 2.37
CA ASP A 221 3.27 7.77 2.64
C ASP A 221 4.51 8.48 2.05
N TYR A 222 4.98 8.02 0.90
CA TYR A 222 6.13 8.56 0.19
C TYR A 222 5.69 9.53 -0.92
N GLN A 223 5.33 10.74 -0.55
CA GLN A 223 4.91 11.75 -1.52
C GLN A 223 6.06 12.12 -2.49
N ASN A 224 5.73 12.11 -3.80
CA ASN A 224 6.59 12.58 -4.89
C ASN A 224 7.99 11.93 -4.99
N LYS A 225 8.18 10.71 -4.47
CA LYS A 225 9.46 10.00 -4.65
C LYS A 225 9.45 9.19 -5.96
N PRO A 226 10.49 9.33 -6.80
CA PRO A 226 10.61 8.51 -8.00
C PRO A 226 10.68 7.02 -7.66
N VAL A 227 9.96 6.18 -8.42
CA VAL A 227 9.96 4.71 -8.24
C VAL A 227 11.38 4.15 -8.24
N GLY A 228 12.27 4.68 -9.09
CA GLY A 228 13.68 4.27 -9.16
C GLY A 228 14.46 4.41 -7.85
N ARG A 229 13.99 5.26 -6.91
CA ARG A 229 14.59 5.41 -5.57
C ARG A 229 13.92 4.53 -4.51
N MET A 230 12.73 4.02 -4.80
CA MET A 230 11.97 3.18 -3.87
C MET A 230 12.12 1.69 -4.17
N ARG A 231 12.29 1.33 -5.46
CA ARG A 231 12.49 -0.06 -5.88
C ARG A 231 13.85 -0.63 -5.41
N GLY A 232 14.02 -1.91 -5.54
CA GLY A 232 15.29 -2.60 -5.22
C GLY A 232 15.50 -2.90 -3.74
N ARG A 233 14.56 -2.51 -2.88
CA ARG A 233 14.56 -2.78 -1.43
C ARG A 233 13.16 -3.09 -0.93
N TRP A 234 13.07 -3.72 0.22
CA TRP A 234 11.82 -3.94 0.93
C TRP A 234 11.44 -2.72 1.78
N HIS A 235 10.16 -2.45 1.81
CA HIS A 235 9.49 -1.49 2.69
C HIS A 235 8.48 -2.25 3.55
N GLU A 236 7.73 -1.56 4.39
CA GLU A 236 6.73 -2.16 5.25
C GLU A 236 5.46 -1.30 5.27
N PHE A 237 4.32 -1.96 5.23
CA PHE A 237 3.01 -1.35 5.44
C PHE A 237 2.25 -2.16 6.49
N GLU A 238 2.01 -1.56 7.66
CA GLU A 238 1.29 -2.18 8.79
C GLU A 238 1.83 -3.57 9.18
N GLY A 239 3.16 -3.75 9.11
CA GLY A 239 3.83 -4.99 9.45
C GLY A 239 3.97 -5.96 8.28
N ILE A 240 3.43 -5.66 7.11
CA ILE A 240 3.54 -6.50 5.91
C ILE A 240 4.63 -5.95 4.98
N PRO A 241 5.55 -6.81 4.52
CA PRO A 241 6.59 -6.42 3.57
C PRO A 241 6.03 -5.95 2.24
N VAL A 242 6.54 -4.81 1.74
CA VAL A 242 6.13 -4.20 0.48
C VAL A 242 7.31 -4.09 -0.48
N ARG A 243 7.19 -4.68 -1.66
CA ARG A 243 8.12 -4.47 -2.77
C ARG A 243 7.57 -3.43 -3.72
N VAL A 244 8.34 -2.35 -3.99
CA VAL A 244 7.97 -1.34 -4.98
C VAL A 244 8.60 -1.70 -6.32
N THR A 245 7.82 -1.64 -7.40
CA THR A 245 8.32 -1.80 -8.78
C THR A 245 7.66 -0.80 -9.73
N TYR A 246 8.09 -0.77 -10.99
CA TYR A 246 7.44 0.06 -12.00
C TYR A 246 6.04 -0.46 -12.32
N HIS A 247 5.11 0.47 -12.61
CA HIS A 247 3.78 0.11 -13.08
C HIS A 247 3.86 -0.64 -14.42
N PRO A 248 3.06 -1.69 -14.69
CA PRO A 248 3.13 -2.44 -15.95
C PRO A 248 2.98 -1.58 -17.20
N SER A 249 2.23 -0.46 -17.15
CA SER A 249 2.12 0.49 -18.26
C SER A 249 3.45 1.15 -18.63
N TYR A 250 4.38 1.29 -17.70
CA TYR A 250 5.71 1.83 -17.97
C TYR A 250 6.48 0.96 -18.98
N LEU A 251 6.30 -0.36 -18.89
CA LEU A 251 6.92 -1.29 -19.83
C LEU A 251 6.30 -1.24 -21.23
N LEU A 252 5.04 -0.78 -21.37
CA LEU A 252 4.42 -0.59 -22.69
C LEU A 252 5.08 0.53 -23.49
N HIS A 253 5.51 1.60 -22.81
CA HIS A 253 6.23 2.72 -23.43
C HIS A 253 7.72 2.44 -23.64
N ASN A 254 8.26 1.46 -22.95
CA ASN A 254 9.68 1.07 -22.95
C ASN A 254 9.85 -0.40 -23.36
N ASP A 255 9.01 -0.91 -24.24
CA ASP A 255 8.98 -2.35 -24.54
C ASP A 255 10.28 -2.87 -25.20
N SER A 256 11.02 -2.03 -25.91
CA SER A 256 12.35 -2.33 -26.44
C SER A 256 13.48 -2.24 -25.41
N ALA A 257 13.26 -1.60 -24.25
CA ALA A 257 14.28 -1.39 -23.24
C ALA A 257 14.45 -2.62 -22.33
N VAL A 258 15.36 -3.51 -22.71
CA VAL A 258 15.69 -4.73 -21.96
C VAL A 258 16.09 -4.40 -20.51
N SER A 259 16.84 -3.30 -20.30
CA SER A 259 17.23 -2.84 -18.97
C SER A 259 16.06 -2.53 -18.04
N GLU A 260 14.96 -1.96 -18.56
CA GLU A 260 13.78 -1.64 -17.77
C GLU A 260 13.00 -2.92 -17.40
N LYS A 261 12.90 -3.87 -18.36
CA LYS A 261 12.34 -5.20 -18.09
C LYS A 261 13.16 -5.94 -17.04
N ARG A 262 14.49 -5.85 -17.10
CA ARG A 262 15.39 -6.45 -16.11
C ARG A 262 15.14 -5.88 -14.73
N LYS A 263 15.00 -4.57 -14.58
CA LYS A 263 14.70 -3.93 -13.29
C LYS A 263 13.41 -4.46 -12.66
N VAL A 264 12.32 -4.55 -13.43
CA VAL A 264 11.05 -5.13 -12.95
C VAL A 264 11.25 -6.58 -12.57
N TRP A 265 11.99 -7.34 -13.40
CA TRP A 265 12.23 -8.74 -13.13
C TRP A 265 13.08 -8.98 -11.87
N ASP A 266 14.08 -8.15 -11.60
CA ASP A 266 14.85 -8.20 -10.35
C ASP A 266 13.96 -7.99 -9.11
N ASP A 267 12.97 -7.08 -9.21
CA ASP A 267 12.00 -6.90 -8.14
C ASP A 267 11.13 -8.16 -7.95
N MET A 268 10.69 -8.80 -9.04
CA MET A 268 9.90 -10.04 -9.00
C MET A 268 10.71 -11.24 -8.51
N LEU A 269 11.99 -11.36 -8.89
CA LEU A 269 12.88 -12.39 -8.33
C LEU A 269 12.99 -12.25 -6.80
N SER A 270 13.11 -11.02 -6.30
CA SER A 270 13.14 -10.79 -4.85
C SER A 270 11.82 -11.16 -4.16
N VAL A 271 10.67 -11.02 -4.85
CA VAL A 271 9.37 -11.49 -4.35
C VAL A 271 9.34 -13.01 -4.31
N LEU A 272 9.77 -13.69 -5.38
CA LEU A 272 9.85 -15.16 -5.41
C LEU A 272 10.77 -15.71 -4.32
N GLU A 273 11.93 -15.09 -4.12
CA GLU A 273 12.86 -15.44 -3.04
C GLU A 273 12.23 -15.25 -1.66
N PHE A 274 11.48 -14.17 -1.46
CA PHE A 274 10.80 -13.88 -0.21
C PHE A 274 9.68 -14.89 0.10
N LEU A 275 8.94 -15.31 -0.93
CA LEU A 275 7.90 -16.34 -0.85
C LEU A 275 8.46 -17.77 -0.81
N GLU A 276 9.76 -17.94 -0.80
CA GLU A 276 10.45 -19.24 -0.82
C GLU A 276 10.07 -20.12 -2.02
N MET A 277 9.66 -19.48 -3.14
CA MET A 277 9.30 -20.19 -4.37
C MET A 277 10.54 -20.67 -5.13
N PRO A 278 10.45 -21.82 -5.82
CA PRO A 278 11.55 -22.30 -6.63
C PRO A 278 11.80 -21.37 -7.82
N ILE A 279 13.07 -20.96 -8.01
CA ILE A 279 13.50 -20.10 -9.12
C ILE A 279 14.43 -20.87 -10.02
N SER A 280 14.02 -21.10 -11.26
CA SER A 280 14.83 -21.79 -12.26
C SER A 280 15.99 -20.90 -12.78
N GLU A 281 17.05 -21.53 -13.28
CA GLU A 281 18.17 -20.87 -13.97
C GLU A 281 17.68 -19.96 -15.12
N LYS A 282 16.67 -20.41 -15.84
CA LYS A 282 16.03 -19.62 -16.93
C LYS A 282 15.42 -18.34 -16.39
N GLN A 283 14.69 -18.37 -15.28
CA GLN A 283 14.11 -17.19 -14.64
C GLN A 283 15.20 -16.24 -14.14
N ARG A 284 16.27 -16.74 -13.52
CA ARG A 284 17.41 -15.91 -13.10
C ARG A 284 18.07 -15.21 -14.27
N GLY A 285 18.10 -15.84 -15.45
CA GLY A 285 18.67 -15.32 -16.68
C GLY A 285 17.76 -14.40 -17.50
N PHE A 286 16.49 -14.19 -17.15
CA PHE A 286 15.59 -13.32 -17.91
C PHE A 286 16.11 -11.88 -17.94
N PHE A 287 16.21 -11.33 -19.16
CA PHE A 287 16.67 -9.96 -19.42
C PHE A 287 18.10 -9.65 -18.86
N ALA A 288 18.89 -10.64 -18.48
CA ALA A 288 20.31 -10.45 -18.24
C ALA A 288 20.96 -10.13 -19.58
N GLY A 289 21.73 -9.03 -19.66
CA GLY A 289 22.54 -8.72 -20.83
C GLY A 289 23.51 -9.89 -21.14
N LYS A 290 23.72 -10.12 -22.44
CA LYS A 290 24.78 -11.04 -22.86
C LYS A 290 26.14 -10.43 -22.61
#